data_a3c90d11ee698e12bb463f950d2f944a
#
_entry.id   a3c90d11ee698e12bb463f950d2f944a
#
_cell.length_a   1.000
_cell.length_b   1.000
_cell.length_c   1.000
_cell.angle_alpha   90.00
_cell.angle_beta   90.00
_cell.angle_gamma   90.00
#
_symmetry.space_group_name_H-M   'P 1'
#
loop_
_entity.id
_entity.type
_entity.pdbx_description
1 polymer ?
#
loop_
_entity_poly.entity_id
_entity_poly.type
_entity_poly.pdbx_seq_one_letter_code
_entity_poly.pdbx_strand_id
1 'polypeptide(L)'
;MFISFAKCRSDTILRAKKYSKAVVEVTSFSWSNRRFFEPHIALLGFKTYVICLKEKGKDVVDRLEKLLSELNVKIFISVDLGGDSLIFGDEPLLGSFETDTLGLASLSTISRDLGVKTYLAVGALGLEGGGKDIDPEYLADNLIELNESGAYLGSYKPSQKTLSEVISAINYLLSREKSAMLTLYRDALLGKLGTRRYDVAYLHAEVCIKNYHGYLFVFNASRVCELSRLCQAAKEGWSPALKHVIRHRKIRKLKDKRSLDRVAEYLLKKKFDLSRVTKDLYR
;
A
#
# COMPACT_ATOMS: atom_id res chain seq x y z
N MET A 1 -10.25 -6.91 10.60
CA MET A 1 -9.38 -7.90 9.96
C MET A 1 -8.22 -7.17 9.29
N PHE A 2 -7.03 -7.74 9.32
CA PHE A 2 -5.83 -7.25 8.67
C PHE A 2 -5.27 -8.31 7.73
N ILE A 3 -4.82 -7.93 6.53
CA ILE A 3 -4.18 -8.83 5.57
C ILE A 3 -2.88 -8.16 5.09
N SER A 4 -1.76 -8.87 5.22
CA SER A 4 -0.45 -8.45 4.73
C SER A 4 -0.07 -9.22 3.47
N PHE A 5 0.53 -8.53 2.50
CA PHE A 5 1.18 -9.15 1.36
C PHE A 5 2.69 -9.19 1.61
N ALA A 6 3.29 -10.36 1.56
CA ALA A 6 4.70 -10.52 1.90
C ALA A 6 5.45 -11.42 0.91
N LYS A 7 6.71 -11.10 0.62
CA LYS A 7 7.62 -11.95 -0.16
C LYS A 7 8.12 -13.15 0.69
N CYS A 8 7.20 -13.98 1.17
CA CYS A 8 7.49 -15.16 1.99
C CYS A 8 6.99 -16.45 1.33
N ARG A 9 7.35 -17.57 1.95
CA ARG A 9 6.71 -18.88 1.79
C ARG A 9 5.96 -19.20 3.08
N SER A 10 4.80 -19.80 2.98
CA SER A 10 3.96 -20.10 4.14
C SER A 10 4.61 -21.05 5.16
N ASP A 11 5.56 -21.90 4.71
CA ASP A 11 6.32 -22.82 5.55
C ASP A 11 7.39 -22.10 6.43
N THR A 12 7.73 -20.85 6.10
CA THR A 12 8.67 -20.03 6.89
C THR A 12 8.02 -19.27 8.04
N ILE A 13 6.69 -19.35 8.17
CA ILE A 13 5.92 -18.77 9.27
C ILE A 13 5.56 -19.87 10.25
N LEU A 14 6.19 -19.86 11.40
CA LEU A 14 6.02 -20.87 12.45
C LEU A 14 4.85 -20.49 13.39
N ARG A 15 4.25 -21.49 14.03
CA ARG A 15 3.13 -21.35 14.98
C ARG A 15 1.95 -20.54 14.41
N ALA A 16 1.73 -20.66 13.10
CA ALA A 16 0.62 -20.04 12.40
C ALA A 16 -0.31 -21.13 11.85
N LYS A 17 -1.58 -20.82 11.72
CA LYS A 17 -2.55 -21.72 11.13
C LYS A 17 -2.51 -21.59 9.62
N LYS A 18 -2.10 -22.64 8.91
CA LYS A 18 -2.14 -22.68 7.45
C LYS A 18 -3.58 -22.75 6.97
N TYR A 19 -4.00 -21.69 6.29
CA TYR A 19 -5.29 -21.65 5.61
C TYR A 19 -5.20 -22.29 4.21
N SER A 20 -4.08 -22.04 3.51
CA SER A 20 -3.71 -22.64 2.24
C SER A 20 -2.19 -22.58 2.05
N LYS A 21 -1.67 -23.01 0.89
CA LYS A 21 -0.24 -22.84 0.54
C LYS A 21 0.20 -21.37 0.49
N ALA A 22 -0.70 -20.46 0.11
CA ALA A 22 -0.39 -19.05 -0.03
C ALA A 22 -0.90 -18.17 1.11
N VAL A 23 -1.84 -18.67 1.93
CA VAL A 23 -2.52 -17.88 2.98
C VAL A 23 -2.32 -18.52 4.34
N VAL A 24 -1.86 -17.73 5.29
CA VAL A 24 -1.58 -18.15 6.67
C VAL A 24 -2.30 -17.21 7.64
N GLU A 25 -3.06 -17.77 8.58
CA GLU A 25 -3.61 -17.02 9.71
C GLU A 25 -2.55 -16.91 10.80
N VAL A 26 -2.23 -15.68 11.18
CA VAL A 26 -1.19 -15.37 12.15
C VAL A 26 -1.82 -15.04 13.48
N THR A 27 -1.24 -15.56 14.54
CA THR A 27 -1.56 -15.24 15.94
C THR A 27 -0.44 -14.45 16.59
N SER A 28 -0.66 -13.96 17.80
CA SER A 28 0.37 -13.29 18.60
C SER A 28 1.59 -14.20 18.93
N PHE A 29 1.45 -15.51 18.79
CA PHE A 29 2.50 -16.50 19.01
C PHE A 29 3.24 -16.94 17.74
N SER A 30 2.79 -16.45 16.59
CA SER A 30 3.43 -16.77 15.30
C SER A 30 4.79 -16.08 15.22
N TRP A 31 5.73 -16.74 14.54
CA TRP A 31 7.10 -16.25 14.42
C TRP A 31 7.66 -16.49 13.02
N SER A 32 8.58 -15.63 12.58
CA SER A 32 9.38 -15.79 11.38
C SER A 32 10.80 -15.29 11.62
N ASN A 33 11.76 -15.81 10.89
CA ASN A 33 13.15 -15.35 10.91
C ASN A 33 13.38 -14.01 10.19
N ARG A 34 12.32 -13.37 9.71
CA ARG A 34 12.32 -12.06 9.06
C ARG A 34 11.62 -11.04 9.93
N ARG A 35 11.72 -9.74 9.57
CA ARG A 35 10.87 -8.70 10.15
C ARG A 35 9.41 -9.08 9.96
N PHE A 36 8.65 -9.11 11.04
CA PHE A 36 7.33 -9.71 11.05
C PHE A 36 6.42 -8.96 12.02
N PHE A 37 5.73 -7.94 11.50
CA PHE A 37 4.80 -7.11 12.28
C PHE A 37 3.49 -7.81 12.62
N GLU A 38 3.09 -8.77 11.83
CA GLU A 38 1.76 -9.38 11.84
C GLU A 38 1.39 -10.01 13.17
N PRO A 39 2.28 -10.68 13.94
CA PRO A 39 1.95 -11.16 15.28
C PRO A 39 1.62 -10.02 16.25
N HIS A 40 2.26 -8.88 16.09
CA HIS A 40 2.01 -7.70 16.93
C HIS A 40 0.68 -7.05 16.58
N ILE A 41 0.28 -7.08 15.29
CA ILE A 41 -1.04 -6.65 14.82
C ILE A 41 -2.12 -7.60 15.36
N ALA A 42 -1.86 -8.91 15.37
CA ALA A 42 -2.76 -9.89 15.97
C ALA A 42 -2.93 -9.65 17.49
N LEU A 43 -1.86 -9.25 18.18
CA LEU A 43 -1.91 -8.91 19.62
C LEU A 43 -2.76 -7.64 19.87
N LEU A 44 -2.84 -6.72 18.93
CA LEU A 44 -3.73 -5.56 18.99
C LEU A 44 -5.23 -5.93 18.78
N GLY A 45 -5.55 -7.21 18.63
CA GLY A 45 -6.92 -7.72 18.51
C GLY A 45 -7.42 -7.86 17.06
N PHE A 46 -6.56 -7.65 16.06
CA PHE A 46 -6.95 -7.84 14.67
C PHE A 46 -6.79 -9.29 14.23
N LYS A 47 -7.85 -9.90 13.69
CA LYS A 47 -7.71 -11.16 12.96
C LYS A 47 -6.78 -10.93 11.77
N THR A 48 -5.64 -11.59 11.75
CA THR A 48 -4.51 -11.25 10.88
C THR A 48 -4.13 -12.40 9.97
N TYR A 49 -3.97 -12.10 8.69
CA TYR A 49 -3.54 -13.05 7.66
C TYR A 49 -2.32 -12.53 6.90
N VAL A 50 -1.50 -13.45 6.43
CA VAL A 50 -0.38 -13.17 5.52
C VAL A 50 -0.59 -13.89 4.21
N ILE A 51 -0.47 -13.15 3.12
CA ILE A 51 -0.46 -13.66 1.75
C ILE A 51 0.99 -13.78 1.30
N CYS A 52 1.43 -15.02 1.08
CA CYS A 52 2.81 -15.32 0.71
C CYS A 52 2.98 -15.28 -0.82
N LEU A 53 3.59 -14.22 -1.34
CA LEU A 53 3.72 -13.94 -2.77
C LEU A 53 4.77 -14.80 -3.51
N LYS A 54 5.56 -15.61 -2.82
CA LYS A 54 6.47 -16.58 -3.46
C LYS A 54 5.78 -17.84 -3.94
N GLU A 55 4.53 -18.04 -3.58
CA GLU A 55 3.69 -19.08 -4.17
C GLU A 55 3.27 -18.68 -5.60
N LYS A 56 2.74 -19.61 -6.40
CA LYS A 56 2.34 -19.30 -7.79
C LYS A 56 1.19 -18.30 -7.82
N GLY A 57 1.30 -17.28 -8.67
CA GLY A 57 0.45 -16.10 -8.68
C GLY A 57 -1.05 -16.37 -8.74
N LYS A 58 -1.51 -17.24 -9.65
CA LYS A 58 -2.94 -17.59 -9.75
C LYS A 58 -3.45 -18.23 -8.45
N ASP A 59 -2.69 -19.13 -7.84
CA ASP A 59 -3.06 -19.75 -6.57
C ASP A 59 -3.23 -18.74 -5.45
N VAL A 60 -2.50 -17.62 -5.50
CA VAL A 60 -2.61 -16.54 -4.50
C VAL A 60 -3.96 -15.84 -4.61
N VAL A 61 -4.38 -15.45 -5.82
CA VAL A 61 -5.66 -14.77 -6.05
C VAL A 61 -6.82 -15.68 -5.68
N ASP A 62 -6.87 -16.91 -6.22
CA ASP A 62 -7.93 -17.89 -5.95
C ASP A 62 -8.10 -18.15 -4.44
N ARG A 63 -6.98 -18.20 -3.68
CA ARG A 63 -7.03 -18.44 -2.23
C ARG A 63 -7.45 -17.20 -1.45
N LEU A 64 -7.06 -16.02 -1.91
CA LEU A 64 -7.52 -14.78 -1.31
C LEU A 64 -9.01 -14.58 -1.55
N GLU A 65 -9.51 -14.84 -2.75
CA GLU A 65 -10.95 -14.80 -3.07
C GLU A 65 -11.75 -15.73 -2.17
N LYS A 66 -11.29 -16.99 -2.03
CA LYS A 66 -11.92 -17.94 -1.13
C LYS A 66 -11.98 -17.43 0.31
N LEU A 67 -10.85 -16.90 0.83
CA LEU A 67 -10.80 -16.33 2.18
C LEU A 67 -11.79 -15.17 2.33
N LEU A 68 -11.83 -14.24 1.39
CA LEU A 68 -12.70 -13.06 1.46
C LEU A 68 -14.18 -13.43 1.35
N SER A 69 -14.52 -14.42 0.51
CA SER A 69 -15.88 -14.97 0.40
C SER A 69 -16.32 -15.63 1.70
N GLU A 70 -15.49 -16.50 2.30
CA GLU A 70 -15.80 -17.19 3.57
C GLU A 70 -15.97 -16.19 4.73
N LEU A 71 -15.21 -15.09 4.71
CA LEU A 71 -15.30 -14.03 5.70
C LEU A 71 -16.38 -12.97 5.38
N ASN A 72 -17.13 -13.15 4.28
CA ASN A 72 -18.16 -12.22 3.80
C ASN A 72 -17.67 -10.76 3.73
N VAL A 73 -16.46 -10.55 3.21
CA VAL A 73 -15.85 -9.23 3.10
C VAL A 73 -16.57 -8.41 2.04
N LYS A 74 -17.03 -7.21 2.40
CA LYS A 74 -17.72 -6.27 1.50
C LYS A 74 -16.78 -5.17 0.99
N ILE A 75 -15.81 -4.80 1.81
CA ILE A 75 -14.88 -3.70 1.53
C ILE A 75 -13.47 -4.17 1.85
N PHE A 76 -12.54 -3.90 0.94
CA PHE A 76 -11.13 -4.15 1.13
C PHE A 76 -10.34 -2.86 0.86
N ILE A 77 -9.62 -2.38 1.87
CA ILE A 77 -8.78 -1.19 1.78
C ILE A 77 -7.32 -1.64 1.85
N SER A 78 -6.57 -1.43 0.76
CA SER A 78 -5.11 -1.55 0.79
C SER A 78 -4.51 -0.25 1.32
N VAL A 79 -3.50 -0.37 2.16
CA VAL A 79 -2.72 0.79 2.64
C VAL A 79 -1.29 0.63 2.18
N ASP A 80 -0.80 1.63 1.46
CA ASP A 80 0.57 1.77 1.01
C ASP A 80 1.20 2.98 1.70
N LEU A 81 2.48 2.87 2.10
CA LEU A 81 3.25 3.98 2.65
C LEU A 81 4.44 4.25 1.74
N GLY A 82 4.40 5.39 1.04
CA GLY A 82 5.45 5.81 0.10
C GLY A 82 4.91 6.13 -1.28
N GLY A 83 4.07 5.27 -1.86
CA GLY A 83 3.36 5.53 -3.10
C GLY A 83 3.89 4.76 -4.31
N ASP A 84 4.68 3.70 -4.12
CA ASP A 84 5.14 2.84 -5.22
C ASP A 84 4.01 2.00 -5.84
N SER A 85 2.86 1.85 -5.16
CA SER A 85 1.61 1.36 -5.76
C SER A 85 1.02 2.26 -6.85
N LEU A 86 1.43 3.54 -6.94
CA LEU A 86 0.96 4.52 -7.92
C LEU A 86 1.85 4.62 -9.17
N ILE A 87 2.85 3.75 -9.30
CA ILE A 87 3.77 3.70 -10.43
C ILE A 87 3.12 2.94 -11.59
N PHE A 88 3.25 3.47 -12.81
CA PHE A 88 2.64 2.88 -14.00
C PHE A 88 3.56 1.91 -14.75
N GLY A 89 4.89 2.05 -14.58
CA GLY A 89 5.89 1.16 -15.18
C GLY A 89 6.64 1.76 -16.38
N ASP A 90 6.49 3.05 -16.61
CA ASP A 90 7.25 3.81 -17.61
C ASP A 90 8.05 4.97 -16.98
N GLU A 91 8.22 4.94 -15.67
CA GLU A 91 9.06 5.86 -14.90
C GLU A 91 10.53 5.41 -14.89
N PRO A 92 11.48 6.35 -14.67
CA PRO A 92 12.90 6.01 -14.55
C PRO A 92 13.22 5.20 -13.28
N LEU A 93 12.53 5.50 -12.18
CA LEU A 93 12.64 4.83 -10.89
C LEU A 93 11.32 4.13 -10.57
N LEU A 94 11.39 2.89 -10.09
CA LEU A 94 10.22 2.06 -9.83
C LEU A 94 10.01 1.70 -8.34
N GLY A 95 10.91 2.11 -7.45
CA GLY A 95 10.84 1.76 -6.04
C GLY A 95 10.85 0.25 -5.77
N SER A 96 10.18 -0.17 -4.72
CA SER A 96 10.01 -1.58 -4.35
C SER A 96 8.71 -2.20 -4.88
N PHE A 97 8.25 -1.74 -6.00
CA PHE A 97 6.92 -1.89 -6.63
C PHE A 97 6.33 -3.31 -6.68
N GLU A 98 7.14 -4.39 -6.65
CA GLU A 98 6.62 -5.75 -6.93
C GLU A 98 5.49 -6.19 -5.99
N THR A 99 5.65 -5.98 -4.68
CA THR A 99 4.65 -6.38 -3.68
C THR A 99 3.37 -5.58 -3.84
N ASP A 100 3.51 -4.27 -4.05
CA ASP A 100 2.40 -3.32 -4.15
C ASP A 100 1.63 -3.52 -5.46
N THR A 101 2.34 -3.72 -6.57
CA THR A 101 1.74 -4.09 -7.86
C THR A 101 0.96 -5.40 -7.78
N LEU A 102 1.52 -6.43 -7.14
CA LEU A 102 0.84 -7.72 -6.98
C LEU A 102 -0.39 -7.59 -6.06
N GLY A 103 -0.26 -6.83 -4.98
CA GLY A 103 -1.38 -6.49 -4.11
C GLY A 103 -2.51 -5.78 -4.86
N LEU A 104 -2.17 -4.73 -5.62
CA LEU A 104 -3.12 -3.95 -6.40
C LEU A 104 -3.80 -4.80 -7.51
N ALA A 105 -3.04 -5.65 -8.20
CA ALA A 105 -3.58 -6.59 -9.19
C ALA A 105 -4.59 -7.56 -8.57
N SER A 106 -4.27 -8.10 -7.37
CA SER A 106 -5.18 -8.96 -6.61
C SER A 106 -6.47 -8.23 -6.23
N LEU A 107 -6.37 -6.98 -5.74
CA LEU A 107 -7.54 -6.17 -5.40
C LEU A 107 -8.44 -5.89 -6.60
N SER A 108 -7.85 -5.57 -7.75
CA SER A 108 -8.61 -5.34 -8.99
C SER A 108 -9.34 -6.60 -9.46
N THR A 109 -8.71 -7.77 -9.35
CA THR A 109 -9.32 -9.06 -9.68
C THR A 109 -10.46 -9.40 -8.73
N ILE A 110 -10.24 -9.28 -7.42
CA ILE A 110 -11.25 -9.51 -6.38
C ILE A 110 -12.46 -8.58 -6.55
N SER A 111 -12.22 -7.31 -6.87
CA SER A 111 -13.31 -6.37 -7.12
C SER A 111 -14.21 -6.81 -8.27
N ARG A 112 -13.60 -7.31 -9.36
CA ARG A 112 -14.32 -7.81 -10.53
C ARG A 112 -15.07 -9.10 -10.24
N ASP A 113 -14.41 -10.07 -9.59
CA ASP A 113 -14.91 -11.45 -9.49
C ASP A 113 -15.86 -11.65 -8.30
N LEU A 114 -15.68 -10.90 -7.21
CA LEU A 114 -16.51 -11.00 -6.00
C LEU A 114 -17.41 -9.77 -5.78
N GLY A 115 -17.29 -8.71 -6.57
CA GLY A 115 -18.03 -7.47 -6.35
C GLY A 115 -17.61 -6.72 -5.06
N VAL A 116 -16.49 -7.08 -4.44
CA VAL A 116 -15.95 -6.40 -3.26
C VAL A 116 -15.49 -5.00 -3.64
N LYS A 117 -15.90 -3.98 -2.88
CA LYS A 117 -15.41 -2.61 -3.08
C LYS A 117 -13.96 -2.52 -2.63
N THR A 118 -13.07 -2.12 -3.53
CA THR A 118 -11.64 -2.05 -3.26
C THR A 118 -11.12 -0.61 -3.34
N TYR A 119 -10.38 -0.22 -2.30
CA TYR A 119 -9.74 1.09 -2.20
C TYR A 119 -8.25 0.93 -2.01
N LEU A 120 -7.49 1.88 -2.53
CA LEU A 120 -6.07 2.07 -2.23
C LEU A 120 -5.93 3.38 -1.47
N ALA A 121 -5.34 3.33 -0.29
CA ALA A 121 -5.04 4.49 0.54
C ALA A 121 -3.51 4.66 0.65
N VAL A 122 -2.99 5.78 0.17
CA VAL A 122 -1.55 6.04 0.15
C VAL A 122 -1.19 7.12 1.16
N GLY A 123 -0.35 6.77 2.14
CA GLY A 123 0.22 7.70 3.12
C GLY A 123 1.71 7.96 2.88
N ALA A 124 2.28 8.97 3.52
CA ALA A 124 3.69 9.35 3.34
C ALA A 124 4.09 9.50 1.86
N LEU A 125 3.20 10.04 1.04
CA LEU A 125 3.27 10.08 -0.43
C LEU A 125 4.61 10.64 -0.94
N GLY A 126 5.34 9.85 -1.73
CA GLY A 126 6.63 10.21 -2.30
C GLY A 126 7.81 10.07 -1.34
N LEU A 127 7.63 9.51 -0.13
CA LEU A 127 8.72 9.29 0.83
C LEU A 127 9.40 7.92 0.72
N GLU A 128 9.06 7.08 -0.28
CA GLU A 128 9.73 5.80 -0.48
C GLU A 128 11.25 5.99 -0.62
N GLY A 129 12.03 5.14 0.09
CA GLY A 129 13.49 5.29 0.14
C GLY A 129 13.98 6.64 0.69
N GLY A 130 13.15 7.35 1.47
CA GLY A 130 13.42 8.73 1.92
C GLY A 130 13.24 9.78 0.81
N GLY A 131 12.39 9.48 -0.19
CA GLY A 131 12.11 10.35 -1.33
C GLY A 131 13.08 10.16 -2.50
N LYS A 132 13.77 9.01 -2.59
CA LYS A 132 14.77 8.72 -3.63
C LYS A 132 14.39 7.57 -4.55
N ASP A 133 13.49 6.70 -4.12
CA ASP A 133 13.16 5.48 -4.86
C ASP A 133 12.06 5.71 -5.92
N ILE A 134 11.34 6.83 -5.85
CA ILE A 134 10.33 7.25 -6.81
C ILE A 134 10.71 8.65 -7.33
N ASP A 135 10.64 8.83 -8.65
CA ASP A 135 10.85 10.14 -9.25
C ASP A 135 9.63 11.05 -8.97
N PRO A 136 9.82 12.18 -8.26
CA PRO A 136 8.70 13.02 -7.83
C PRO A 136 7.96 13.71 -8.99
N GLU A 137 8.63 14.00 -10.11
CA GLU A 137 7.98 14.61 -11.29
C GLU A 137 7.04 13.60 -11.97
N TYR A 138 7.46 12.33 -12.06
CA TYR A 138 6.64 11.25 -12.62
C TYR A 138 5.49 10.90 -11.70
N LEU A 139 5.71 10.83 -10.38
CA LEU A 139 4.64 10.61 -9.42
C LEU A 139 3.60 11.73 -9.48
N ALA A 140 4.02 12.98 -9.62
CA ALA A 140 3.12 14.11 -9.80
C ALA A 140 2.26 13.98 -11.06
N ASP A 141 2.85 13.55 -12.17
CA ASP A 141 2.14 13.33 -13.44
C ASP A 141 1.14 12.17 -13.33
N ASN A 142 1.51 11.05 -12.71
CA ASN A 142 0.62 9.94 -12.42
C ASN A 142 -0.59 10.37 -11.56
N LEU A 143 -0.34 11.18 -10.52
CA LEU A 143 -1.41 11.69 -9.65
C LEU A 143 -2.43 12.54 -10.41
N ILE A 144 -1.97 13.32 -11.38
CA ILE A 144 -2.87 14.11 -12.23
C ILE A 144 -3.70 13.20 -13.10
N GLU A 145 -3.09 12.23 -13.78
CA GLU A 145 -3.79 11.26 -14.61
C GLU A 145 -4.80 10.46 -13.80
N LEU A 146 -4.44 10.03 -12.58
CA LEU A 146 -5.35 9.36 -11.65
C LEU A 146 -6.52 10.25 -11.21
N ASN A 147 -6.31 11.56 -11.06
CA ASN A 147 -7.38 12.48 -10.74
C ASN A 147 -8.30 12.75 -11.94
N GLU A 148 -7.74 12.97 -13.11
CA GLU A 148 -8.48 13.23 -14.36
C GLU A 148 -9.31 12.02 -14.80
N SER A 149 -8.79 10.80 -14.61
CA SER A 149 -9.52 9.55 -14.87
C SER A 149 -10.63 9.26 -13.86
N GLY A 150 -10.70 10.01 -12.75
CA GLY A 150 -11.62 9.76 -11.64
C GLY A 150 -11.21 8.60 -10.73
N ALA A 151 -9.97 8.10 -10.86
CA ALA A 151 -9.42 7.11 -9.94
C ALA A 151 -9.18 7.70 -8.54
N TYR A 152 -8.73 8.96 -8.46
CA TYR A 152 -8.56 9.65 -7.18
C TYR A 152 -9.91 10.06 -6.59
N LEU A 153 -10.18 9.58 -5.37
CA LEU A 153 -11.46 9.78 -4.68
C LEU A 153 -11.43 10.94 -3.68
N GLY A 154 -10.26 11.28 -3.15
CA GLY A 154 -10.05 12.37 -2.20
C GLY A 154 -9.01 12.05 -1.15
N SER A 155 -8.68 13.02 -0.31
CA SER A 155 -7.77 12.87 0.82
C SER A 155 -8.53 12.70 2.14
N TYR A 156 -7.95 11.91 3.04
CA TYR A 156 -8.47 11.70 4.40
C TYR A 156 -7.40 12.08 5.42
N LYS A 157 -7.81 12.81 6.44
CA LYS A 157 -7.00 13.08 7.64
C LYS A 157 -7.72 12.50 8.85
N PRO A 158 -7.06 11.67 9.69
CA PRO A 158 -7.67 11.15 10.90
C PRO A 158 -8.18 12.26 11.83
N SER A 159 -9.32 12.04 12.48
CA SER A 159 -9.78 12.89 13.59
C SER A 159 -8.75 12.83 14.73
N GLN A 160 -8.78 13.81 15.64
CA GLN A 160 -7.83 13.84 16.77
C GLN A 160 -7.89 12.55 17.62
N LYS A 161 -9.10 12.02 17.84
CA LYS A 161 -9.30 10.75 18.55
C LYS A 161 -8.64 9.59 17.80
N THR A 162 -8.96 9.42 16.52
CA THR A 162 -8.39 8.36 15.67
C THR A 162 -6.88 8.50 15.55
N LEU A 163 -6.37 9.75 15.47
CA LEU A 163 -4.95 10.04 15.39
C LEU A 163 -4.21 9.50 16.62
N SER A 164 -4.73 9.73 17.83
CA SER A 164 -4.09 9.23 19.06
C SER A 164 -4.03 7.70 19.12
N GLU A 165 -5.11 7.03 18.69
CA GLU A 165 -5.16 5.56 18.60
C GLU A 165 -4.15 5.03 17.57
N VAL A 166 -4.09 5.63 16.39
CA VAL A 166 -3.15 5.26 15.31
C VAL A 166 -1.69 5.47 15.76
N ILE A 167 -1.37 6.61 16.37
CA ILE A 167 -0.02 6.90 16.88
C ILE A 167 0.38 5.90 17.97
N SER A 168 -0.53 5.55 18.87
CA SER A 168 -0.28 4.56 19.92
C SER A 168 0.02 3.18 19.32
N ALA A 169 -0.76 2.75 18.33
CA ALA A 169 -0.54 1.50 17.62
C ALA A 169 0.81 1.51 16.87
N ILE A 170 1.12 2.58 16.14
CA ILE A 170 2.41 2.72 15.43
C ILE A 170 3.59 2.69 16.40
N ASN A 171 3.53 3.41 17.53
CA ASN A 171 4.58 3.40 18.54
C ASN A 171 4.78 2.01 19.13
N TYR A 172 3.70 1.29 19.40
CA TYR A 172 3.77 -0.10 19.84
C TYR A 172 4.48 -0.97 18.80
N LEU A 173 4.08 -0.91 17.53
CA LEU A 173 4.70 -1.68 16.46
C LEU A 173 6.18 -1.36 16.30
N LEU A 174 6.56 -0.07 16.30
CA LEU A 174 7.95 0.38 16.20
C LEU A 174 8.81 0.03 17.41
N SER A 175 8.21 -0.23 18.59
CA SER A 175 8.93 -0.76 19.75
C SER A 175 9.31 -2.24 19.59
N ARG A 176 8.68 -2.95 18.64
CA ARG A 176 8.90 -4.37 18.36
C ARG A 176 9.77 -4.58 17.13
N GLU A 177 9.52 -3.82 16.07
CA GLU A 177 10.20 -3.96 14.79
C GLU A 177 10.54 -2.59 14.20
N LYS A 178 11.72 -2.46 13.59
CA LYS A 178 12.13 -1.21 12.94
C LYS A 178 11.53 -1.10 11.54
N SER A 179 10.87 0.03 11.24
CA SER A 179 10.36 0.37 9.89
C SER A 179 10.63 1.84 9.59
N ALA A 180 11.32 2.09 8.47
CA ALA A 180 11.56 3.44 7.99
C ALA A 180 10.24 4.15 7.64
N MET A 181 9.41 3.51 6.81
CA MET A 181 8.16 4.13 6.34
C MET A 181 7.16 4.38 7.47
N LEU A 182 6.98 3.45 8.42
CA LEU A 182 6.16 3.69 9.61
C LEU A 182 6.68 4.84 10.47
N THR A 183 8.02 4.97 10.58
CA THR A 183 8.64 6.08 11.33
C THR A 183 8.37 7.42 10.66
N LEU A 184 8.57 7.52 9.34
CA LEU A 184 8.31 8.73 8.57
C LEU A 184 6.83 9.13 8.63
N TYR A 185 5.92 8.16 8.43
CA TYR A 185 4.49 8.40 8.48
C TYR A 185 4.02 8.84 9.88
N ARG A 186 4.50 8.19 10.95
CA ARG A 186 4.24 8.63 12.32
C ARG A 186 4.66 10.07 12.55
N ASP A 187 5.87 10.43 12.11
CA ASP A 187 6.39 11.79 12.30
C ASP A 187 5.61 12.82 11.48
N ALA A 188 5.12 12.45 10.29
CA ALA A 188 4.20 13.27 9.50
C ALA A 188 2.84 13.45 10.21
N LEU A 189 2.27 12.39 10.77
CA LEU A 189 1.03 12.45 11.56
C LEU A 189 1.17 13.33 12.80
N LEU A 190 2.35 13.33 13.45
CA LEU A 190 2.68 14.18 14.59
C LEU A 190 2.98 15.63 14.20
N GLY A 191 2.95 15.97 12.91
CA GLY A 191 3.26 17.32 12.42
C GLY A 191 4.72 17.72 12.56
N LYS A 192 5.66 16.78 12.61
CA LYS A 192 7.10 17.05 12.68
C LYS A 192 7.62 17.44 11.29
N LEU A 193 7.20 18.60 10.81
CA LEU A 193 7.54 19.11 9.48
C LEU A 193 8.99 19.56 9.35
N GLY A 194 9.49 19.63 8.10
CA GLY A 194 10.83 20.08 7.74
C GLY A 194 11.82 18.94 7.56
N THR A 195 13.08 19.33 7.28
CA THR A 195 14.17 18.37 7.01
C THR A 195 14.76 17.86 8.32
N ARG A 196 14.90 16.54 8.41
CA ARG A 196 15.50 15.83 9.54
C ARG A 196 16.32 14.64 9.05
N ARG A 197 17.39 14.33 9.77
CA ARG A 197 18.15 13.11 9.55
C ARG A 197 17.43 11.93 10.19
N TYR A 198 17.25 10.87 9.41
CA TYR A 198 16.74 9.58 9.86
C TYR A 198 17.83 8.54 9.77
N ASP A 199 17.90 7.70 10.81
CA ASP A 199 18.82 6.57 10.92
C ASP A 199 18.04 5.37 11.46
N VAL A 200 17.19 4.79 10.61
CA VAL A 200 16.24 3.75 10.99
C VAL A 200 16.08 2.70 9.89
N ALA A 201 16.23 1.44 10.26
CA ALA A 201 16.16 0.31 9.34
C ALA A 201 17.20 0.45 8.21
N TYR A 202 16.73 0.57 6.96
CA TYR A 202 17.56 0.79 5.77
C TYR A 202 17.75 2.27 5.40
N LEU A 203 17.06 3.17 6.09
CA LEU A 203 17.06 4.61 5.79
C LEU A 203 18.14 5.34 6.62
N HIS A 204 19.15 5.86 5.93
CA HIS A 204 20.26 6.64 6.50
C HIS A 204 20.39 7.95 5.70
N ALA A 205 19.40 8.84 5.81
CA ALA A 205 19.30 10.04 4.97
C ALA A 205 18.61 11.21 5.68
N GLU A 206 18.79 12.40 5.12
CA GLU A 206 17.91 13.54 5.40
C GLU A 206 16.63 13.42 4.60
N VAL A 207 15.48 13.59 5.27
CA VAL A 207 14.16 13.53 4.67
C VAL A 207 13.38 14.78 5.06
N CYS A 208 12.76 15.43 4.08
CA CYS A 208 11.90 16.60 4.30
C CYS A 208 10.44 16.15 4.43
N ILE A 209 9.89 16.22 5.64
CA ILE A 209 8.48 15.93 5.90
C ILE A 209 7.65 17.20 5.65
N LYS A 210 6.59 17.06 4.84
CA LYS A 210 5.64 18.11 4.49
C LYS A 210 4.25 17.79 5.01
N ASN A 211 3.36 18.78 5.07
CA ASN A 211 2.02 18.62 5.64
C ASN A 211 1.22 17.49 4.96
N TYR A 212 1.31 17.36 3.65
CA TYR A 212 0.53 16.36 2.90
C TYR A 212 0.94 14.92 3.21
N HIS A 213 2.15 14.65 3.74
CA HIS A 213 2.58 13.31 4.11
C HIS A 213 1.77 12.68 5.25
N GLY A 214 1.11 13.52 6.09
CA GLY A 214 0.22 13.06 7.16
C GLY A 214 -1.22 12.77 6.72
N TYR A 215 -1.51 12.82 5.42
CA TYR A 215 -2.81 12.48 4.86
C TYR A 215 -2.76 11.12 4.17
N LEU A 216 -3.92 10.48 4.07
CA LEU A 216 -4.13 9.35 3.17
C LEU A 216 -4.78 9.85 1.87
N PHE A 217 -4.15 9.60 0.74
CA PHE A 217 -4.72 9.83 -0.58
C PHE A 217 -5.47 8.56 -0.99
N VAL A 218 -6.76 8.66 -1.21
CA VAL A 218 -7.64 7.50 -1.43
C VAL A 218 -8.01 7.38 -2.90
N PHE A 219 -7.86 6.18 -3.43
CA PHE A 219 -8.11 5.86 -4.84
C PHE A 219 -9.04 4.65 -4.97
N ASN A 220 -9.72 4.56 -6.10
CA ASN A 220 -10.35 3.32 -6.56
C ASN A 220 -9.24 2.37 -7.05
N ALA A 221 -9.01 1.26 -6.35
CA ALA A 221 -7.90 0.36 -6.64
C ALA A 221 -7.97 -0.25 -8.05
N SER A 222 -9.17 -0.60 -8.54
CA SER A 222 -9.33 -1.16 -9.89
C SER A 222 -8.96 -0.15 -10.97
N ARG A 223 -9.36 1.13 -10.82
CA ARG A 223 -9.00 2.18 -11.78
C ARG A 223 -7.51 2.52 -11.78
N VAL A 224 -6.86 2.49 -10.60
CA VAL A 224 -5.39 2.62 -10.54
C VAL A 224 -4.73 1.48 -11.31
N CYS A 225 -5.21 0.25 -11.11
CA CYS A 225 -4.69 -0.92 -11.81
C CYS A 225 -4.90 -0.84 -13.34
N GLU A 226 -6.02 -0.28 -13.80
CA GLU A 226 -6.30 -0.11 -15.24
C GLU A 226 -5.28 0.80 -15.93
N LEU A 227 -4.79 1.83 -15.25
CA LEU A 227 -3.80 2.78 -15.77
C LEU A 227 -2.36 2.26 -15.65
N SER A 228 -2.07 1.36 -14.70
CA SER A 228 -0.74 0.84 -14.46
C SER A 228 -0.43 -0.35 -15.38
N ARG A 229 0.58 -0.20 -16.25
CA ARG A 229 1.11 -1.29 -17.08
C ARG A 229 1.68 -2.43 -16.24
N LEU A 230 2.30 -2.09 -15.10
CA LEU A 230 2.80 -3.09 -14.16
C LEU A 230 1.66 -3.93 -13.61
N CYS A 231 0.56 -3.28 -13.20
CA CYS A 231 -0.59 -3.96 -12.65
C CYS A 231 -1.29 -4.84 -13.71
N GLN A 232 -1.44 -4.37 -14.95
CA GLN A 232 -1.98 -5.18 -16.03
C GLN A 232 -1.10 -6.40 -16.31
N ALA A 233 0.22 -6.22 -16.41
CA ALA A 233 1.16 -7.34 -16.59
C ALA A 233 1.08 -8.35 -15.42
N ALA A 234 0.92 -7.87 -14.21
CA ALA A 234 0.76 -8.73 -13.03
C ALA A 234 -0.52 -9.58 -13.12
N LYS A 235 -1.63 -9.04 -13.64
CA LYS A 235 -2.87 -9.79 -13.88
C LYS A 235 -2.71 -10.89 -14.93
N GLU A 236 -1.94 -10.64 -15.99
CA GLU A 236 -1.75 -11.56 -17.10
C GLU A 236 -0.85 -12.75 -16.75
N GLY A 237 0.14 -12.58 -15.92
CA GLY A 237 1.08 -13.67 -15.64
C GLY A 237 2.05 -13.44 -14.49
N TRP A 238 1.76 -12.53 -13.61
CA TRP A 238 2.57 -12.22 -12.42
C TRP A 238 4.05 -11.96 -12.78
N SER A 239 4.98 -12.74 -12.17
CA SER A 239 6.40 -12.47 -12.24
C SER A 239 7.01 -12.47 -13.67
N PRO A 240 6.69 -13.39 -14.60
CA PRO A 240 7.25 -13.36 -15.97
C PRO A 240 6.80 -12.14 -16.77
N ALA A 241 5.49 -11.82 -16.78
CA ALA A 241 4.96 -10.68 -17.52
C ALA A 241 5.47 -9.36 -16.94
N LEU A 242 5.50 -9.25 -15.61
CA LEU A 242 6.05 -8.09 -14.91
C LEU A 242 7.51 -7.85 -15.26
N LYS A 243 8.34 -8.90 -15.26
CA LYS A 243 9.76 -8.83 -15.68
C LYS A 243 9.90 -8.41 -17.13
N HIS A 244 9.02 -8.86 -18.00
CA HIS A 244 9.03 -8.46 -19.42
C HIS A 244 8.74 -6.98 -19.56
N VAL A 245 7.70 -6.44 -18.91
CA VAL A 245 7.39 -5.00 -18.93
C VAL A 245 8.58 -4.18 -18.46
N ILE A 246 9.20 -4.56 -17.34
CA ILE A 246 10.36 -3.84 -16.79
C ILE A 246 11.53 -3.83 -17.74
N ARG A 247 11.86 -4.99 -18.34
CA ARG A 247 13.00 -5.14 -19.24
C ARG A 247 12.85 -4.32 -20.52
N HIS A 248 11.64 -4.19 -21.04
CA HIS A 248 11.32 -3.55 -22.31
C HIS A 248 10.61 -2.21 -22.15
N ARG A 249 10.58 -1.65 -20.93
CA ARG A 249 9.94 -0.36 -20.70
C ARG A 249 10.63 0.76 -21.47
N LYS A 250 9.81 1.61 -22.05
CA LYS A 250 10.25 2.90 -22.59
C LYS A 250 9.89 3.98 -21.58
N ILE A 251 10.89 4.72 -21.12
CA ILE A 251 10.66 5.83 -20.20
C ILE A 251 9.80 6.89 -20.90
N ARG A 252 8.69 7.23 -20.25
CA ARG A 252 7.77 8.27 -20.73
C ARG A 252 8.47 9.63 -20.71
N LYS A 253 8.25 10.44 -21.74
CA LYS A 253 8.65 11.85 -21.72
C LYS A 253 7.54 12.66 -21.07
N LEU A 254 7.84 13.34 -19.97
CA LEU A 254 6.92 14.27 -19.35
C LEU A 254 6.71 15.48 -20.28
N LYS A 255 5.46 15.86 -20.51
CA LYS A 255 5.12 17.08 -21.29
C LYS A 255 5.47 18.34 -20.51
N ASP A 256 5.15 18.32 -19.21
CA ASP A 256 5.39 19.40 -18.28
C ASP A 256 6.03 18.84 -17.01
N LYS A 257 7.03 19.56 -16.47
CA LYS A 257 7.62 19.23 -15.18
C LYS A 257 6.77 19.81 -14.08
N ARG A 258 6.11 18.98 -13.31
CA ARG A 258 5.23 19.37 -12.23
C ARG A 258 5.83 19.03 -10.87
N SER A 259 5.73 19.96 -9.93
CA SER A 259 6.16 19.70 -8.56
C SER A 259 5.18 18.79 -7.85
N LEU A 260 5.67 17.67 -7.29
CA LEU A 260 4.88 16.77 -6.45
C LEU A 260 4.17 17.52 -5.33
N ASP A 261 4.83 18.48 -4.68
CA ASP A 261 4.26 19.27 -3.60
C ASP A 261 3.01 20.03 -4.03
N ARG A 262 3.10 20.74 -5.17
CA ARG A 262 1.97 21.52 -5.69
C ARG A 262 0.80 20.64 -6.07
N VAL A 263 1.08 19.47 -6.67
CA VAL A 263 0.05 18.50 -7.04
C VAL A 263 -0.59 17.89 -5.80
N ALA A 264 0.20 17.45 -4.83
CA ALA A 264 -0.31 16.87 -3.58
C ALA A 264 -1.18 17.88 -2.82
N GLU A 265 -0.71 19.14 -2.65
CA GLU A 265 -1.49 20.19 -2.00
C GLU A 265 -2.79 20.53 -2.74
N TYR A 266 -2.77 20.53 -4.08
CA TYR A 266 -3.98 20.70 -4.90
C TYR A 266 -4.98 19.58 -4.62
N LEU A 267 -4.52 18.33 -4.59
CA LEU A 267 -5.36 17.16 -4.34
C LEU A 267 -5.95 17.14 -2.92
N LEU A 268 -5.30 17.73 -1.91
CA LEU A 268 -5.84 17.85 -0.56
C LEU A 268 -7.16 18.64 -0.48
N LYS A 269 -7.48 19.47 -1.48
CA LYS A 269 -8.74 20.22 -1.52
C LYS A 269 -9.96 19.32 -1.67
N LYS A 270 -9.80 18.15 -2.30
CA LYS A 270 -10.84 17.13 -2.43
C LYS A 270 -10.81 16.18 -1.24
N LYS A 271 -11.75 16.33 -0.32
CA LYS A 271 -11.85 15.47 0.86
C LYS A 271 -12.55 14.15 0.54
N PHE A 272 -12.01 13.07 1.06
CA PHE A 272 -12.65 11.76 1.00
C PHE A 272 -13.69 11.62 2.12
N ASP A 273 -14.92 11.33 1.72
CA ASP A 273 -16.01 11.09 2.65
C ASP A 273 -16.03 9.61 3.08
N LEU A 274 -15.46 9.34 4.26
CA LEU A 274 -15.42 7.99 4.83
C LEU A 274 -16.83 7.43 5.11
N SER A 275 -17.86 8.29 5.27
CA SER A 275 -19.23 7.83 5.49
C SER A 275 -19.80 7.04 4.30
N ARG A 276 -19.29 7.28 3.09
CA ARG A 276 -19.64 6.49 1.89
C ARG A 276 -19.18 5.04 2.00
N VAL A 277 -18.02 4.81 2.60
CA VAL A 277 -17.48 3.46 2.84
C VAL A 277 -18.29 2.74 3.90
N THR A 278 -18.61 3.44 5.00
CA THR A 278 -19.33 2.83 6.14
C THR A 278 -20.80 2.55 5.86
N LYS A 279 -21.48 3.38 5.06
CA LYS A 279 -22.90 3.13 4.67
C LYS A 279 -23.08 1.81 3.93
N ASP A 280 -22.08 1.37 3.19
CA ASP A 280 -22.10 0.12 2.45
C ASP A 280 -21.85 -1.13 3.32
N LEU A 281 -21.35 -0.95 4.56
CA LEU A 281 -21.18 -2.04 5.52
C LEU A 281 -22.49 -2.44 6.20
N TYR A 282 -23.48 -1.54 6.22
CA TYR A 282 -24.77 -1.73 6.91
C TYR A 282 -25.95 -2.00 5.95
N ARG A 283 -25.67 -2.11 4.66
CA ARG A 283 -26.58 -2.60 3.61
C ARG A 283 -26.27 -4.06 3.25
#